data_0054dc6949e90fea2fd25e0f41f7cb79
#
_entry.id   0054dc6949e90fea2fd25e0f41f7cb79
#
_cell.length_a   1.000
_cell.length_b   1.000
_cell.length_c   1.000
_cell.angle_alpha   90.00
_cell.angle_beta   90.00
_cell.angle_gamma   90.00
#
_symmetry.space_group_name_H-M   'P 1'
#
loop_
_entity.id
_entity.type
_entity.pdbx_description
1 polymer ?
#
loop_
_entity_poly.entity_id
_entity_poly.type
_entity_poly.pdbx_seq_one_letter_code
_entity_poly.pdbx_strand_id
1 'polypeptide(L)' 'MIVTKATLIGDVLDQDVNTAQFFFEIGMHCLGCPHSRGESIEDACQVHGTDADALVKKINEYFAAK' A
#
# COMPACT_ATOMS: atom_id res chain seq x y z
N MET A 1 -11.36 4.92 -4.52
CA MET A 1 -10.80 4.93 -3.16
C MET A 1 -9.75 6.02 -3.02
N ILE A 2 -9.80 6.73 -1.94
CA ILE A 2 -8.74 7.68 -1.59
C ILE A 2 -7.93 7.07 -0.45
N VAL A 3 -6.63 6.92 -0.64
CA VAL A 3 -5.77 6.36 0.39
C VAL A 3 -4.99 7.47 1.09
N THR A 4 -4.64 7.20 2.35
CA THR A 4 -3.80 8.07 3.16
C THR A 4 -2.68 7.22 3.77
N LYS A 5 -1.78 7.84 4.49
CA LYS A 5 -0.72 7.10 5.18
C LYS A 5 -1.28 6.15 6.23
N ALA A 6 -2.46 6.45 6.77
CA ALA A 6 -3.10 5.61 7.78
C ALA A 6 -3.93 4.46 7.19
N THR A 7 -4.14 4.44 5.87
CA THR A 7 -4.92 3.39 5.22
C THR A 7 -4.21 2.04 5.37
N LEU A 8 -4.97 0.99 5.68
CA LEU A 8 -4.41 -0.34 5.84
C LEU A 8 -4.16 -0.98 4.49
N ILE A 9 -3.05 -1.68 4.38
CA ILE A 9 -2.66 -2.37 3.14
C ILE A 9 -3.74 -3.35 2.71
N GLY A 10 -4.33 -4.08 3.66
CA GLY A 10 -5.39 -5.03 3.34
C GLY A 10 -6.60 -4.38 2.68
N ASP A 11 -6.95 -3.18 3.12
CA ASP A 11 -8.09 -2.45 2.53
C ASP A 11 -7.80 -2.06 1.09
N VAL A 12 -6.58 -1.64 0.80
CA VAL A 12 -6.17 -1.28 -0.57
C VAL A 12 -6.22 -2.52 -1.47
N LEU A 13 -5.69 -3.64 -0.99
CA LEU A 13 -5.67 -4.89 -1.76
C LEU A 13 -7.08 -5.42 -2.01
N ASP A 14 -7.98 -5.28 -1.04
CA ASP A 14 -9.36 -5.72 -1.18
C ASP A 14 -10.11 -4.86 -2.21
N GLN A 15 -9.75 -3.59 -2.30
CA GLN A 15 -10.36 -2.69 -3.28
C GLN A 15 -9.90 -3.04 -4.70
N ASP A 16 -8.61 -3.33 -4.89
CA ASP A 16 -8.07 -3.69 -6.18
C ASP A 16 -6.77 -4.47 -5.96
N VAL A 17 -6.79 -5.77 -6.24
CA VAL A 17 -5.65 -6.66 -6.02
C VAL A 17 -4.43 -6.27 -6.85
N ASN A 18 -4.64 -5.57 -7.96
CA ASN A 18 -3.52 -5.12 -8.81
C ASN A 18 -2.61 -4.10 -8.11
N THR A 19 -3.10 -3.47 -7.04
CA THR A 19 -2.27 -2.55 -6.25
C THR A 19 -1.14 -3.27 -5.53
N ALA A 20 -1.18 -4.60 -5.47
CA ALA A 20 -0.09 -5.38 -4.86
C ALA A 20 1.26 -5.03 -5.48
N GLN A 21 1.30 -4.68 -6.76
CA GLN A 21 2.57 -4.31 -7.43
C GLN A 21 3.26 -3.15 -6.74
N PHE A 22 2.51 -2.19 -6.20
CA PHE A 22 3.11 -1.04 -5.51
C PHE A 22 3.82 -1.46 -4.24
N PHE A 23 3.28 -2.43 -3.52
CA PHE A 23 3.89 -2.93 -2.30
C PHE A 23 5.07 -3.85 -2.59
N PHE A 24 5.04 -4.61 -3.66
CA PHE A 24 6.21 -5.39 -4.09
C PHE A 24 7.38 -4.48 -4.44
N GLU A 25 7.12 -3.33 -5.05
CA GLU A 25 8.17 -2.39 -5.43
C GLU A 25 8.94 -1.85 -4.23
N ILE A 26 8.31 -1.76 -3.06
CA ILE A 26 8.99 -1.28 -1.84
C ILE A 26 9.61 -2.43 -1.04
N GLY A 27 9.53 -3.66 -1.54
CA GLY A 27 10.19 -4.81 -0.93
C GLY A 27 9.32 -5.72 -0.09
N MET A 28 8.01 -5.49 -0.07
CA MET A 28 7.10 -6.40 0.63
C MET A 28 6.90 -7.69 -0.19
N HIS A 29 6.85 -8.83 0.49
CA HIS A 29 6.72 -10.12 -0.17
C HIS A 29 5.51 -10.95 0.28
N CYS A 30 4.97 -10.68 1.47
CA CYS A 30 3.91 -11.49 2.07
C CYS A 30 2.62 -10.70 2.23
N LEU A 31 1.99 -10.35 1.13
CA LEU A 31 0.77 -9.53 1.16
C LEU A 31 -0.48 -10.30 1.57
N GLY A 32 -0.42 -11.63 1.55
CA GLY A 32 -1.53 -12.46 2.02
C GLY A 32 -1.52 -12.71 3.53
N CYS A 33 -0.46 -12.32 4.23
CA CYS A 33 -0.33 -12.54 5.66
C CYS A 33 -1.21 -11.54 6.44
N PRO A 34 -1.99 -12.00 7.44
CA PRO A 34 -2.81 -11.09 8.24
C PRO A 34 -2.02 -9.96 8.88
N HIS A 35 -0.75 -10.21 9.24
CA HIS A 35 0.12 -9.20 9.83
C HIS A 35 0.37 -8.06 8.85
N SER A 36 0.74 -8.40 7.61
CA SER A 36 1.00 -7.40 6.57
C SER A 36 -0.26 -6.64 6.20
N ARG A 37 -1.39 -7.32 6.13
CA ARG A 37 -2.67 -6.68 5.79
C ARG A 37 -3.13 -5.70 6.86
N GLY A 38 -2.74 -5.91 8.10
CA GLY A 38 -3.09 -5.04 9.22
C GLY A 38 -2.18 -3.84 9.38
N GLU A 39 -1.09 -3.75 8.61
CA GLU A 39 -0.19 -2.61 8.67
C GLU A 39 -0.75 -1.43 7.86
N SER A 40 -0.48 -0.20 8.35
CA SER A 40 -0.78 0.98 7.56
C SER A 40 0.30 1.17 6.50
N ILE A 41 0.00 1.95 5.48
CA ILE A 41 0.98 2.29 4.43
C ILE A 41 2.20 2.96 5.06
N GLU A 42 1.98 3.86 6.03
CA GLU A 42 3.09 4.55 6.71
C GLU A 42 4.00 3.56 7.44
N ASP A 43 3.41 2.63 8.20
CA ASP A 43 4.20 1.65 8.95
C ASP A 43 5.03 0.78 8.03
N ALA A 44 4.45 0.30 6.94
CA ALA A 44 5.17 -0.52 5.97
C ALA A 44 6.30 0.25 5.33
N CYS A 45 6.08 1.52 4.99
CA CYS A 45 7.12 2.35 4.38
C CYS A 45 8.26 2.64 5.34
N GLN A 46 7.98 2.80 6.63
CA GLN A 46 9.02 2.99 7.64
C GLN A 46 9.92 1.76 7.74
N VAL A 47 9.32 0.57 7.75
CA VAL A 47 10.08 -0.69 7.85
C VAL A 47 10.97 -0.88 6.62
N HIS A 48 10.48 -0.51 5.45
CA HIS A 48 11.22 -0.73 4.20
C HIS A 48 12.04 0.48 3.75
N GLY A 49 12.07 1.56 4.54
CA GLY A 49 12.86 2.74 4.22
C GLY A 49 12.36 3.51 3.00
N THR A 50 11.05 3.50 2.76
CA THR A 50 10.43 4.11 1.60
C THR A 50 9.59 5.32 2.02
N ASP A 51 9.48 6.29 1.10
CA ASP A 51 8.67 7.49 1.34
C ASP A 51 7.17 7.15 1.24
N ALA A 52 6.48 7.24 2.38
CA ALA A 52 5.05 6.94 2.44
C ALA A 52 4.23 7.93 1.60
N ASP A 53 4.58 9.20 1.60
CA ASP A 53 3.87 10.20 0.83
C ASP A 53 3.94 9.90 -0.67
N ALA A 54 5.10 9.48 -1.15
CA ALA A 54 5.29 9.14 -2.54
C ALA A 54 4.45 7.90 -2.93
N LEU A 55 4.40 6.90 -2.05
CA LEU A 55 3.60 5.70 -2.31
C LEU A 55 2.11 6.00 -2.31
N VAL A 56 1.65 6.80 -1.35
CA VAL A 56 0.25 7.22 -1.27
C VAL A 56 -0.16 7.96 -2.54
N LYS A 57 0.69 8.87 -3.00
CA LYS A 57 0.41 9.61 -4.23
C LYS A 57 0.29 8.67 -5.43
N LYS A 58 1.20 7.72 -5.53
CA LYS A 58 1.22 6.77 -6.64
C LYS A 58 -0.06 5.93 -6.66
N ILE A 59 -0.49 5.44 -5.51
CA ILE A 59 -1.71 4.63 -5.41
C ILE A 59 -2.95 5.46 -5.74
N ASN A 60 -3.03 6.69 -5.24
CA ASN A 60 -4.17 7.56 -5.53
C ASN A 60 -4.24 7.90 -7.02
N GLU A 61 -3.12 8.12 -7.67
CA GLU A 61 -3.08 8.36 -9.12
C GLU A 61 -3.58 7.13 -9.88
N TYR A 62 -3.20 5.95 -9.42
CA TYR A 62 -3.68 4.70 -10.01
C TYR A 62 -5.21 4.59 -9.95
N PHE A 63 -5.79 4.84 -8.78
CA PHE A 63 -7.25 4.79 -8.63
C PHE A 63 -7.95 5.88 -9.42
N ALA A 64 -7.36 7.07 -9.52
CA ALA A 64 -7.95 8.17 -10.27
C ALA A 64 -7.97 7.91 -11.77
N ALA A 65 -7.06 7.09 -12.26
CA ALA A 65 -6.95 6.77 -13.69
C ALA A 65 -7.92 5.68 -14.16
N LYS A 66 -8.60 5.04 -13.24
CA LYS A 66 -9.52 3.94 -13.57
C LYS A 66 -10.90 4.42 -13.98
#